data_a3cc07523ddd6cacaf46253277ce79f9
#
_entry.id   a3cc07523ddd6cacaf46253277ce79f9
#
_cell.length_a   1.000
_cell.length_b   1.000
_cell.length_c   1.000
_cell.angle_alpha   90.00
_cell.angle_beta   90.00
_cell.angle_gamma   90.00
#
_symmetry.space_group_name_H-M   'P 1'
#
loop_
_entity.id
_entity.type
_entity.pdbx_description
1 polymer ?
#
loop_
_entity_poly.entity_id
_entity_poly.type
_entity_poly.pdbx_seq_one_letter_code
_entity_poly.pdbx_strand_id
1 'polypeptide(L)'
;GLYQPSMEDVRSGQRPFTVLDNLHRESLHKLLRKYDLPQMREAEIEQLVTIWHRLRPWPDVIDGLYRLKRRFIIGTLSNGNIGLMVRLAKHAGLPWDTILAAEIAGDYKPKSDVYIRSARALNLDERECMLVAAHNDDLRAAAAVGYQTAFVARPTEHGPNQAKDKHATQAWDIVTDSFAGLADLLNCPRY
;
A
#
# COMPACT_ATOMS: atom_id res chain seq x y z
N GLY A 1 -17.29 -3.61 -5.14
CA GLY A 1 -16.45 -2.61 -5.80
C GLY A 1 -15.69 -3.20 -6.97
N LEU A 2 -15.12 -2.34 -7.84
CA LEU A 2 -14.38 -2.76 -9.04
C LEU A 2 -12.88 -2.88 -8.82
N TYR A 3 -12.36 -2.46 -7.67
CA TYR A 3 -10.94 -2.40 -7.36
C TYR A 3 -10.25 -3.77 -7.46
N GLN A 4 -10.68 -4.74 -6.69
CA GLN A 4 -10.07 -6.08 -6.71
C GLN A 4 -10.25 -6.80 -8.05
N PRO A 5 -11.45 -6.84 -8.67
CA PRO A 5 -11.62 -7.46 -9.98
C PRO A 5 -10.72 -6.88 -11.07
N SER A 6 -10.52 -5.55 -11.11
CA SER A 6 -9.68 -4.93 -12.13
C SER A 6 -8.19 -5.32 -12.01
N MET A 7 -7.70 -5.50 -10.78
CA MET A 7 -6.34 -6.02 -10.56
C MET A 7 -6.25 -7.52 -10.82
N GLU A 8 -7.32 -8.28 -10.57
CA GLU A 8 -7.35 -9.71 -10.84
C GLU A 8 -7.22 -10.01 -12.34
N ASP A 9 -7.82 -9.21 -13.20
CA ASP A 9 -7.66 -9.33 -14.65
C ASP A 9 -6.17 -9.23 -15.07
N VAL A 10 -5.38 -8.40 -14.36
CA VAL A 10 -3.92 -8.30 -14.56
C VAL A 10 -3.21 -9.53 -13.98
N ARG A 11 -3.49 -9.88 -12.71
CA ARG A 11 -2.85 -11.02 -12.01
C ARG A 11 -3.08 -12.35 -12.72
N SER A 12 -4.26 -12.54 -13.30
CA SER A 12 -4.60 -13.75 -14.07
C SER A 12 -4.04 -13.76 -15.49
N GLY A 13 -3.43 -12.65 -15.95
CA GLY A 13 -2.94 -12.51 -17.32
C GLY A 13 -4.04 -12.26 -18.36
N GLN A 14 -5.28 -12.00 -17.95
CA GLN A 14 -6.38 -11.68 -18.87
C GLN A 14 -6.19 -10.31 -19.54
N ARG A 15 -5.35 -9.46 -18.95
CA ARG A 15 -4.91 -8.19 -19.54
C ARG A 15 -3.46 -7.90 -19.19
N PRO A 16 -2.73 -7.13 -20.01
CA PRO A 16 -1.38 -6.70 -19.68
C PRO A 16 -1.39 -5.80 -18.44
N PHE A 17 -0.21 -5.68 -17.79
CA PHE A 17 -0.05 -4.76 -16.67
C PHE A 17 -0.54 -3.37 -17.01
N THR A 18 -1.37 -2.84 -16.16
CA THR A 18 -1.99 -1.51 -16.28
C THR A 18 -1.91 -0.85 -14.92
N VAL A 19 -1.38 0.36 -14.84
CA VAL A 19 -1.22 1.09 -13.56
C VAL A 19 -2.56 1.40 -12.92
N LEU A 20 -2.57 1.49 -11.60
CA LEU A 20 -3.79 1.61 -10.79
C LEU A 20 -4.63 2.85 -11.14
N ASP A 21 -4.01 3.99 -11.43
CA ASP A 21 -4.75 5.20 -11.84
C ASP A 21 -5.59 4.95 -13.10
N ASN A 22 -5.07 4.19 -14.07
CA ASN A 22 -5.83 3.82 -15.26
C ASN A 22 -6.98 2.86 -14.93
N LEU A 23 -6.76 1.88 -14.03
CA LEU A 23 -7.84 0.99 -13.56
C LEU A 23 -8.93 1.77 -12.82
N HIS A 24 -8.56 2.77 -12.03
CA HIS A 24 -9.51 3.66 -11.37
C HIS A 24 -10.33 4.46 -12.38
N ARG A 25 -9.69 5.03 -13.41
CA ARG A 25 -10.36 5.76 -14.48
C ARG A 25 -11.36 4.89 -15.21
N GLU A 26 -10.95 3.71 -15.65
CA GLU A 26 -11.85 2.74 -16.29
C GLU A 26 -13.02 2.34 -15.39
N SER A 27 -12.74 2.10 -14.12
CA SER A 27 -13.76 1.76 -13.12
C SER A 27 -14.76 2.90 -12.92
N LEU A 28 -14.27 4.14 -12.86
CA LEU A 28 -15.14 5.32 -12.76
C LEU A 28 -16.06 5.43 -13.96
N HIS A 29 -15.55 5.31 -15.18
CA HIS A 29 -16.38 5.32 -16.38
C HIS A 29 -17.42 4.19 -16.40
N LYS A 30 -17.06 2.99 -15.93
CA LYS A 30 -18.02 1.86 -15.79
C LYS A 30 -19.13 2.21 -14.80
N LEU A 31 -18.79 2.84 -13.66
CA LEU A 31 -19.78 3.23 -12.64
C LEU A 31 -20.70 4.35 -13.12
N LEU A 32 -20.16 5.38 -13.79
CA LEU A 32 -20.97 6.46 -14.35
C LEU A 32 -22.04 5.91 -15.30
N ARG A 33 -21.66 5.01 -16.20
CA ARG A 33 -22.62 4.34 -17.11
C ARG A 33 -23.61 3.45 -16.37
N LYS A 34 -23.13 2.64 -15.42
CA LYS A 34 -23.96 1.67 -14.68
C LYS A 34 -25.08 2.34 -13.88
N TYR A 35 -24.84 3.53 -13.36
CA TYR A 35 -25.80 4.26 -12.52
C TYR A 35 -26.46 5.42 -13.24
N ASP A 36 -26.32 5.50 -14.57
CA ASP A 36 -26.87 6.57 -15.41
C ASP A 36 -26.55 7.97 -14.85
N LEU A 37 -25.30 8.15 -14.42
CA LEU A 37 -24.83 9.42 -13.88
C LEU A 37 -24.46 10.39 -15.01
N PRO A 38 -24.58 11.72 -14.77
CA PRO A 38 -24.25 12.72 -15.76
C PRO A 38 -22.84 12.55 -16.33
N GLN A 39 -22.69 12.89 -17.61
CA GLN A 39 -21.39 12.91 -18.24
C GLN A 39 -20.53 13.98 -17.57
N MET A 40 -19.38 13.56 -17.03
CA MET A 40 -18.42 14.45 -16.38
C MET A 40 -17.40 14.97 -17.37
N ARG A 41 -16.92 16.19 -17.15
CA ARG A 41 -15.78 16.74 -17.91
C ARG A 41 -14.50 15.97 -17.55
N GLU A 42 -13.57 15.87 -18.50
CA GLU A 42 -12.31 15.14 -18.27
C GLU A 42 -11.55 15.65 -17.04
N ALA A 43 -11.56 16.95 -16.78
CA ALA A 43 -10.94 17.53 -15.59
C ALA A 43 -11.58 17.04 -14.27
N GLU A 44 -12.87 16.76 -14.25
CA GLU A 44 -13.58 16.22 -13.08
C GLU A 44 -13.25 14.74 -12.91
N ILE A 45 -13.18 13.99 -14.02
CA ILE A 45 -12.71 12.59 -14.02
C ILE A 45 -11.29 12.51 -13.42
N GLU A 46 -10.37 13.37 -13.90
CA GLU A 46 -9.00 13.41 -13.40
C GLU A 46 -8.94 13.73 -11.91
N GLN A 47 -9.74 14.68 -11.42
CA GLN A 47 -9.80 15.01 -9.99
C GLN A 47 -10.25 13.83 -9.14
N LEU A 48 -11.23 13.04 -9.60
CA LEU A 48 -11.72 11.87 -8.90
C LEU A 48 -10.73 10.71 -8.95
N VAL A 49 -10.11 10.45 -10.09
CA VAL A 49 -9.08 9.42 -10.25
C VAL A 49 -7.90 9.70 -9.31
N THR A 50 -7.47 10.96 -9.23
CA THR A 50 -6.31 11.36 -8.43
C THR A 50 -6.63 11.70 -6.97
N ILE A 51 -7.83 11.39 -6.46
CA ILE A 51 -8.18 11.62 -5.05
C ILE A 51 -7.25 10.85 -4.09
N TRP A 52 -6.82 9.65 -4.50
CA TRP A 52 -5.89 8.81 -3.75
C TRP A 52 -4.51 9.46 -3.54
N HIS A 53 -4.12 10.39 -4.41
CA HIS A 53 -2.86 11.13 -4.31
C HIS A 53 -2.86 12.17 -3.18
N ARG A 54 -4.01 12.42 -2.54
CA ARG A 54 -4.22 13.49 -1.55
C ARG A 54 -4.81 12.99 -0.23
N LEU A 55 -4.67 11.69 0.04
CA LEU A 55 -5.10 11.11 1.31
C LEU A 55 -4.26 11.66 2.46
N ARG A 56 -4.89 11.81 3.62
CA ARG A 56 -4.18 12.20 4.84
C ARG A 56 -3.62 10.94 5.53
N PRO A 57 -2.40 11.01 6.06
CA PRO A 57 -1.86 9.91 6.85
C PRO A 57 -2.59 9.80 8.20
N TRP A 58 -2.51 8.64 8.83
CA TRP A 58 -2.89 8.50 10.22
C TRP A 58 -1.99 9.38 11.11
N PRO A 59 -2.48 9.88 12.27
CA PRO A 59 -1.74 10.84 13.10
C PRO A 59 -0.38 10.35 13.59
N ASP A 60 -0.22 9.04 13.77
CA ASP A 60 1.00 8.38 14.28
C ASP A 60 2.06 8.12 13.20
N VAL A 61 1.73 8.31 11.91
CA VAL A 61 2.57 7.83 10.80
C VAL A 61 3.82 8.67 10.61
N ILE A 62 3.68 9.99 10.57
CA ILE A 62 4.80 10.88 10.20
C ILE A 62 5.97 10.74 11.19
N ASP A 63 5.71 10.87 12.48
CA ASP A 63 6.73 10.78 13.52
C ASP A 63 7.33 9.38 13.58
N GLY A 64 6.48 8.34 13.47
CA GLY A 64 6.94 6.96 13.45
C GLY A 64 7.87 6.66 12.27
N LEU A 65 7.52 7.15 11.06
CA LEU A 65 8.36 6.98 9.88
C LEU A 65 9.69 7.72 9.99
N TYR A 66 9.72 8.94 10.51
CA TYR A 66 10.98 9.66 10.75
C TYR A 66 11.90 8.91 11.72
N ARG A 67 11.35 8.28 12.75
CA ARG A 67 12.13 7.46 13.68
C ARG A 67 12.68 6.21 13.01
N LEU A 68 11.83 5.49 12.26
CA LEU A 68 12.23 4.28 11.52
C LEU A 68 13.33 4.58 10.50
N LYS A 69 13.20 5.69 9.76
CA LYS A 69 14.17 6.14 8.76
C LYS A 69 15.59 6.36 9.30
N ARG A 70 15.73 6.67 10.59
CA ARG A 70 17.07 6.85 11.22
C ARG A 70 17.86 5.55 11.33
N ARG A 71 17.18 4.41 11.23
CA ARG A 71 17.79 3.09 11.43
C ARG A 71 17.64 2.18 10.23
N PHE A 72 16.61 2.35 9.45
CA PHE A 72 16.25 1.49 8.33
C PHE A 72 16.07 2.29 7.05
N ILE A 73 16.29 1.63 5.92
CA ILE A 73 15.77 2.13 4.64
C ILE A 73 14.25 1.93 4.67
N ILE A 74 13.48 2.99 4.53
CA ILE A 74 12.03 2.90 4.47
C ILE A 74 11.52 3.17 3.06
N GLY A 75 10.64 2.30 2.58
CA GLY A 75 10.06 2.40 1.25
C GLY A 75 8.61 1.98 1.22
N THR A 76 7.92 2.34 0.17
CA THR A 76 6.60 1.79 -0.09
C THR A 76 6.72 0.40 -0.73
N LEU A 77 5.74 -0.47 -0.51
CA LEU A 77 5.48 -1.68 -1.29
C LEU A 77 3.99 -1.71 -1.57
N SER A 78 3.57 -1.08 -2.66
CA SER A 78 2.18 -0.72 -2.91
C SER A 78 1.66 -1.21 -4.24
N ASN A 79 0.36 -1.57 -4.28
CA ASN A 79 -0.38 -1.74 -5.54
C ASN A 79 -0.62 -0.40 -6.25
N GLY A 80 -0.49 0.73 -5.55
CA GLY A 80 -0.49 2.06 -6.14
C GLY A 80 0.69 2.23 -7.09
N ASN A 81 0.52 3.00 -8.16
CA ASN A 81 1.59 3.29 -9.10
C ASN A 81 2.60 4.32 -8.56
N ILE A 82 3.79 4.35 -9.12
CA ILE A 82 4.88 5.25 -8.69
C ILE A 82 4.40 6.70 -8.65
N GLY A 83 3.71 7.17 -9.68
CA GLY A 83 3.20 8.54 -9.75
C GLY A 83 2.22 8.89 -8.63
N LEU A 84 1.34 7.94 -8.27
CA LEU A 84 0.44 8.07 -7.12
C LEU A 84 1.24 8.18 -5.83
N MET A 85 2.15 7.23 -5.58
CA MET A 85 2.90 7.17 -4.31
C MET A 85 3.80 8.39 -4.11
N VAL A 86 4.44 8.89 -5.17
CA VAL A 86 5.27 10.12 -5.13
C VAL A 86 4.42 11.34 -4.76
N ARG A 87 3.26 11.52 -5.42
CA ARG A 87 2.37 12.65 -5.13
C ARG A 87 1.76 12.57 -3.74
N LEU A 88 1.34 11.38 -3.31
CA LEU A 88 0.85 11.14 -1.96
C LEU A 88 1.93 11.44 -0.92
N ALA A 89 3.15 10.96 -1.11
CA ALA A 89 4.27 11.23 -0.21
C ALA A 89 4.53 12.73 -0.08
N LYS A 90 4.53 13.44 -1.20
CA LYS A 90 4.73 14.89 -1.24
C LYS A 90 3.60 15.68 -0.56
N HIS A 91 2.34 15.25 -0.79
CA HIS A 91 1.16 15.85 -0.18
C HIS A 91 1.11 15.65 1.33
N ALA A 92 1.44 14.45 1.78
CA ALA A 92 1.31 14.02 3.17
C ALA A 92 2.60 14.18 4.01
N GLY A 93 3.73 14.62 3.40
CA GLY A 93 5.00 14.75 4.10
C GLY A 93 5.64 13.41 4.50
N LEU A 94 5.38 12.34 3.74
CA LEU A 94 5.90 11.00 4.04
C LEU A 94 7.39 10.91 3.66
N PRO A 95 8.28 10.58 4.60
CA PRO A 95 9.72 10.70 4.41
C PRO A 95 10.37 9.44 3.79
N TRP A 96 9.74 8.82 2.80
CA TRP A 96 10.28 7.62 2.16
C TRP A 96 11.69 7.84 1.60
N ASP A 97 12.55 6.83 1.74
CA ASP A 97 13.84 6.76 1.05
C ASP A 97 13.66 6.31 -0.39
N THR A 98 12.67 5.45 -0.63
CA THR A 98 12.38 4.91 -1.97
C THR A 98 10.88 4.69 -2.16
N ILE A 99 10.47 4.67 -3.41
CA ILE A 99 9.10 4.33 -3.81
C ILE A 99 9.13 3.04 -4.63
N LEU A 100 8.67 1.95 -4.01
CA LEU A 100 8.46 0.67 -4.67
C LEU A 100 6.95 0.48 -4.88
N ALA A 101 6.57 0.33 -6.11
CA ALA A 101 5.18 0.30 -6.54
C ALA A 101 4.95 -0.87 -7.51
N ALA A 102 3.72 -1.07 -7.95
CA ALA A 102 3.35 -2.19 -8.80
C ALA A 102 4.19 -2.31 -10.08
N GLU A 103 4.68 -1.19 -10.62
CA GLU A 103 5.54 -1.14 -11.81
C GLU A 103 6.87 -1.90 -11.65
N ILE A 104 7.39 -2.02 -10.42
CA ILE A 104 8.65 -2.74 -10.16
C ILE A 104 8.53 -4.22 -10.57
N ALA A 105 7.40 -4.81 -10.31
CA ALA A 105 7.12 -6.19 -10.69
C ALA A 105 6.38 -6.30 -12.03
N GLY A 106 5.68 -5.26 -12.46
CA GLY A 106 4.73 -5.32 -13.55
C GLY A 106 3.50 -6.16 -13.20
N ASP A 107 3.15 -6.23 -11.91
CA ASP A 107 2.03 -7.02 -11.38
C ASP A 107 1.58 -6.48 -10.01
N TYR A 108 0.55 -7.08 -9.45
CA TYR A 108 -0.09 -6.67 -8.20
C TYR A 108 0.09 -7.70 -7.08
N LYS A 109 0.20 -7.20 -5.84
CA LYS A 109 0.04 -8.03 -4.65
C LYS A 109 -1.31 -8.77 -4.69
N PRO A 110 -1.39 -10.03 -4.21
CA PRO A 110 -0.38 -10.73 -3.40
C PRO A 110 0.57 -11.64 -4.18
N LYS A 111 0.85 -11.41 -5.47
CA LYS A 111 1.82 -12.24 -6.21
C LYS A 111 3.21 -12.14 -5.58
N SER A 112 3.86 -13.30 -5.44
CA SER A 112 5.19 -13.44 -4.83
C SER A 112 6.24 -12.54 -5.49
N ASP A 113 6.22 -12.44 -6.83
CA ASP A 113 7.14 -11.62 -7.60
C ASP A 113 7.14 -10.15 -7.19
N VAL A 114 6.00 -9.62 -6.71
CA VAL A 114 5.90 -8.24 -6.26
C VAL A 114 6.81 -7.97 -5.07
N TYR A 115 6.84 -8.89 -4.11
CA TYR A 115 7.69 -8.79 -2.91
C TYR A 115 9.16 -9.05 -3.27
N ILE A 116 9.43 -10.15 -3.98
CA ILE A 116 10.78 -10.57 -4.37
C ILE A 116 11.48 -9.49 -5.20
N ARG A 117 10.85 -8.97 -6.23
CA ARG A 117 11.44 -7.92 -7.09
C ARG A 117 11.62 -6.60 -6.34
N SER A 118 10.75 -6.30 -5.37
CA SER A 118 10.90 -5.10 -4.53
C SER A 118 12.13 -5.19 -3.63
N ALA A 119 12.43 -6.33 -2.99
CA ALA A 119 13.66 -6.52 -2.23
C ALA A 119 14.89 -6.41 -3.14
N ARG A 120 14.88 -7.11 -4.27
CA ARG A 120 15.97 -7.12 -5.25
C ARG A 120 16.25 -5.75 -5.88
N ALA A 121 15.23 -4.89 -6.02
CA ALA A 121 15.43 -3.52 -6.48
C ALA A 121 16.29 -2.67 -5.54
N LEU A 122 16.43 -3.12 -4.27
CA LEU A 122 17.32 -2.53 -3.27
C LEU A 122 18.60 -3.36 -3.04
N ASN A 123 18.83 -4.42 -3.83
CA ASN A 123 19.90 -5.40 -3.62
C ASN A 123 19.85 -6.09 -2.24
N LEU A 124 18.63 -6.35 -1.74
CA LEU A 124 18.39 -7.04 -0.46
C LEU A 124 17.85 -8.46 -0.70
N ASP A 125 18.16 -9.37 0.22
CA ASP A 125 17.44 -10.64 0.37
C ASP A 125 16.08 -10.38 1.01
N GLU A 126 15.09 -11.21 0.72
CA GLU A 126 13.75 -11.11 1.27
C GLU A 126 13.75 -11.15 2.81
N ARG A 127 14.67 -11.89 3.43
CA ARG A 127 14.82 -12.01 4.89
C ARG A 127 15.38 -10.75 5.56
N GLU A 128 15.99 -9.86 4.78
CA GLU A 128 16.48 -8.56 5.24
C GLU A 128 15.38 -7.50 5.22
N CYS A 129 14.21 -7.85 4.71
CA CYS A 129 13.08 -6.95 4.54
C CYS A 129 11.97 -7.25 5.56
N MET A 130 11.28 -6.22 6.00
CA MET A 130 10.07 -6.32 6.81
C MET A 130 8.91 -5.67 6.09
N LEU A 131 7.80 -6.42 5.90
CA LEU A 131 6.54 -5.81 5.48
C LEU A 131 5.79 -5.29 6.71
N VAL A 132 5.45 -4.01 6.68
CA VAL A 132 4.59 -3.36 7.67
C VAL A 132 3.23 -3.12 7.03
N ALA A 133 2.18 -3.75 7.54
CA ALA A 133 0.83 -3.63 6.98
C ALA A 133 -0.26 -3.73 8.06
N ALA A 134 -1.45 -3.24 7.71
CA ALA A 134 -2.68 -3.43 8.48
C ALA A 134 -3.53 -4.61 7.98
N HIS A 135 -3.09 -5.32 6.93
CA HIS A 135 -3.85 -6.38 6.27
C HIS A 135 -3.15 -7.73 6.47
N ASN A 136 -3.84 -8.67 7.13
CA ASN A 136 -3.30 -9.99 7.43
C ASN A 136 -2.97 -10.81 6.17
N ASP A 137 -3.75 -10.65 5.10
CA ASP A 137 -3.51 -11.37 3.85
C ASP A 137 -2.23 -10.90 3.15
N ASP A 138 -1.91 -9.59 3.21
CA ASP A 138 -0.69 -9.03 2.67
C ASP A 138 0.55 -9.52 3.44
N LEU A 139 0.48 -9.50 4.77
CA LEU A 139 1.54 -10.04 5.64
C LEU A 139 1.77 -11.54 5.40
N ARG A 140 0.69 -12.31 5.18
CA ARG A 140 0.82 -13.74 4.88
C ARG A 140 1.55 -13.98 3.56
N ALA A 141 1.26 -13.19 2.55
CA ALA A 141 1.93 -13.30 1.25
C ALA A 141 3.41 -12.91 1.33
N ALA A 142 3.74 -11.87 2.10
CA ALA A 142 5.12 -11.45 2.34
C ALA A 142 5.91 -12.49 3.14
N ALA A 143 5.33 -13.04 4.22
CA ALA A 143 5.95 -14.12 5.01
C ALA A 143 6.25 -15.37 4.17
N ALA A 144 5.36 -15.70 3.22
CA ALA A 144 5.54 -16.86 2.34
C ALA A 144 6.78 -16.76 1.44
N VAL A 145 7.29 -15.56 1.20
CA VAL A 145 8.54 -15.33 0.43
C VAL A 145 9.74 -15.00 1.32
N GLY A 146 9.58 -15.00 2.64
CA GLY A 146 10.68 -14.84 3.59
C GLY A 146 10.80 -13.48 4.26
N TYR A 147 9.90 -12.52 4.01
CA TYR A 147 9.90 -11.25 4.71
C TYR A 147 9.60 -11.43 6.19
N GLN A 148 10.21 -10.60 7.03
CA GLN A 148 9.71 -10.32 8.37
C GLN A 148 8.40 -9.54 8.28
N THR A 149 7.58 -9.59 9.33
CA THR A 149 6.21 -9.09 9.30
C THR A 149 5.89 -8.22 10.52
N ALA A 150 5.29 -7.05 10.28
CA ALA A 150 4.76 -6.20 11.33
C ALA A 150 3.30 -5.83 11.04
N PHE A 151 2.40 -6.25 11.92
CA PHE A 151 1.01 -5.85 11.88
C PHE A 151 0.81 -4.56 12.66
N VAL A 152 0.34 -3.52 11.98
CA VAL A 152 -0.04 -2.24 12.60
C VAL A 152 -1.55 -2.10 12.50
N ALA A 153 -2.26 -2.22 13.63
CA ALA A 153 -3.72 -2.25 13.65
C ALA A 153 -4.34 -0.93 13.15
N ARG A 154 -5.32 -1.05 12.25
CA ARG A 154 -6.16 0.05 11.75
C ARG A 154 -7.65 -0.34 11.81
N PRO A 155 -8.22 -0.45 13.01
CA PRO A 155 -9.56 -1.04 13.22
C PRO A 155 -10.71 -0.22 12.64
N THR A 156 -10.45 0.99 12.17
CA THR A 156 -11.44 1.90 11.58
C THR A 156 -11.09 2.35 10.17
N GLU A 157 -10.14 1.68 9.49
CA GLU A 157 -9.71 2.00 8.12
C GLU A 157 -10.89 2.04 7.14
N HIS A 158 -11.84 1.11 7.30
CA HIS A 158 -13.05 1.02 6.49
C HIS A 158 -14.30 1.51 7.23
N GLY A 159 -14.12 2.38 8.24
CA GLY A 159 -15.19 2.94 9.04
C GLY A 159 -15.53 2.09 10.29
N PRO A 160 -16.54 2.51 11.08
CA PRO A 160 -16.83 1.93 12.39
C PRO A 160 -17.27 0.46 12.33
N ASN A 161 -17.82 0.03 11.21
CA ASN A 161 -18.32 -1.33 11.00
C ASN A 161 -17.32 -2.24 10.25
N GLN A 162 -16.04 -1.91 10.26
CA GLN A 162 -15.02 -2.75 9.65
C GLN A 162 -15.12 -4.19 10.16
N ALA A 163 -15.15 -5.17 9.26
CA ALA A 163 -15.27 -6.59 9.62
C ALA A 163 -13.93 -7.32 9.63
N LYS A 164 -13.01 -6.95 8.73
CA LYS A 164 -11.71 -7.60 8.55
C LYS A 164 -10.57 -6.77 9.14
N ASP A 165 -9.46 -7.43 9.44
CA ASP A 165 -8.17 -6.82 9.79
C ASP A 165 -8.20 -5.87 10.99
N LYS A 166 -9.15 -6.07 11.93
CA LYS A 166 -9.20 -5.29 13.18
C LYS A 166 -8.03 -5.60 14.11
N HIS A 167 -7.50 -6.82 14.02
CA HIS A 167 -6.41 -7.35 14.84
C HIS A 167 -5.62 -8.41 14.07
N ALA A 168 -4.45 -8.75 14.58
CA ALA A 168 -3.64 -9.84 14.06
C ALA A 168 -4.40 -11.17 14.11
N THR A 169 -4.38 -11.93 13.01
CA THR A 169 -5.04 -13.24 12.92
C THR A 169 -4.12 -14.43 13.18
N GLN A 170 -2.82 -14.16 13.32
CA GLN A 170 -1.81 -15.16 13.66
C GLN A 170 -0.61 -14.46 14.35
N ALA A 171 0.37 -15.21 14.78
CA ALA A 171 1.61 -14.67 15.31
C ALA A 171 2.44 -14.05 14.17
N TRP A 172 2.45 -12.72 14.10
CA TRP A 172 3.38 -11.95 13.29
C TRP A 172 4.63 -11.62 14.11
N ASP A 173 5.77 -11.32 13.47
CA ASP A 173 7.01 -11.00 14.20
C ASP A 173 6.81 -9.79 15.12
N ILE A 174 6.05 -8.79 14.68
CA ILE A 174 5.65 -7.65 15.50
C ILE A 174 4.14 -7.41 15.34
N VAL A 175 3.46 -7.11 16.45
CA VAL A 175 2.07 -6.64 16.48
C VAL A 175 2.00 -5.38 17.33
N THR A 176 1.44 -4.30 16.76
CA THR A 176 1.31 -3.00 17.42
C THR A 176 0.08 -2.25 16.89
N ASP A 177 -0.28 -1.17 17.53
CA ASP A 177 -1.39 -0.29 17.13
C ASP A 177 -0.93 1.01 16.44
N SER A 178 0.39 1.25 16.39
CA SER A 178 0.92 2.52 15.88
C SER A 178 2.33 2.39 15.31
N PHE A 179 2.72 3.31 14.40
CA PHE A 179 4.09 3.43 13.93
C PHE A 179 5.05 3.90 15.03
N ALA A 180 4.58 4.68 15.99
CA ALA A 180 5.37 5.03 17.17
C ALA A 180 5.71 3.79 17.99
N GLY A 181 4.72 2.92 18.25
CA GLY A 181 4.91 1.62 18.92
C GLY A 181 5.84 0.70 18.13
N LEU A 182 5.72 0.65 16.79
CA LEU A 182 6.64 -0.10 15.95
C LEU A 182 8.07 0.40 16.10
N ALA A 183 8.27 1.72 16.07
CA ALA A 183 9.59 2.32 16.25
C ALA A 183 10.18 2.05 17.64
N ASP A 184 9.37 2.02 18.70
CA ASP A 184 9.80 1.64 20.05
C ASP A 184 10.23 0.16 20.10
N LEU A 185 9.43 -0.75 19.56
CA LEU A 185 9.75 -2.20 19.52
C LEU A 185 11.01 -2.50 18.71
N LEU A 186 11.27 -1.73 17.67
CA LEU A 186 12.50 -1.81 16.86
C LEU A 186 13.67 -0.99 17.43
N ASN A 187 13.56 -0.45 18.65
CA ASN A 187 14.57 0.36 19.31
C ASN A 187 15.06 1.56 18.47
N CYS A 188 14.15 2.21 17.74
CA CYS A 188 14.48 3.42 17.00
C CYS A 188 14.53 4.64 17.95
N PRO A 189 15.55 5.51 17.83
CA PRO A 189 15.69 6.66 18.72
C PRO A 189 14.50 7.60 18.60
N ARG A 190 14.13 8.24 19.71
CA ARG A 190 13.05 9.25 19.74
C ARG A 190 13.52 10.62 19.26
N TYR A 191 14.80 10.93 19.45
CA TYR A 191 15.45 12.20 19.06
C TYR A 191 16.91 11.97 18.67
#